data_d5995e777fb384a0649ab5c401907044
#
_entry.id   d5995e777fb384a0649ab5c401907044
#
_cell.length_a   1.000
_cell.length_b   1.000
_cell.length_c   1.000
_cell.angle_alpha   90.00
_cell.angle_beta   90.00
_cell.angle_gamma   90.00
#
_symmetry.space_group_name_H-M   'P 1'
#
loop_
_entity.id
_entity.type
_entity.pdbx_description
1 polymer ?
#
loop_
_entity_poly.entity_id
_entity_poly.type
_entity_poly.pdbx_seq_one_letter_code
_entity_poly.pdbx_strand_id
1 'polypeptide(L)'
;MVRTSKMVRTSTSRVVEIDEGLMRWVQGNCRNRATNPLMIVMTHLGGGVIWCVWAGWFCAHPETRRLGVCCLVSFGIGWIISSQVLKRVFGRPRAYDAMEDVVPLVARPRDLAFPSTHAADAFSVAVIVLLARPSVEGIVAMVLAILTGYSRIHVGVHYLTDVIGGAVFGSACAAASYALMLRL
;
A
#
# COMPACT_ATOMS: atom_id res chain seq x y z
N MET A 1 11.08 -9.19 44.06
CA MET A 1 10.02 -8.14 44.05
C MET A 1 9.82 -7.69 42.61
N VAL A 2 8.97 -8.43 41.86
CA VAL A 2 8.76 -8.19 40.43
C VAL A 2 7.64 -7.17 40.30
N ARG A 3 7.97 -5.96 39.83
CA ARG A 3 7.00 -4.89 39.56
C ARG A 3 6.25 -5.24 38.28
N THR A 4 5.08 -5.84 38.41
CA THR A 4 4.11 -5.95 37.32
C THR A 4 3.63 -4.56 36.92
N SER A 5 4.21 -4.04 35.85
CA SER A 5 3.72 -2.85 35.18
C SER A 5 2.31 -3.16 34.63
N LYS A 6 1.27 -2.71 35.34
CA LYS A 6 -0.08 -2.61 34.80
C LYS A 6 -0.05 -1.62 33.65
N MET A 7 0.04 -2.13 32.44
CA MET A 7 -0.16 -1.34 31.22
C MET A 7 -1.58 -0.77 31.26
N VAL A 8 -1.69 0.54 31.44
CA VAL A 8 -2.94 1.28 31.36
C VAL A 8 -3.55 1.02 29.98
N ARG A 9 -4.62 0.23 29.91
CA ARG A 9 -5.49 0.14 28.74
C ARG A 9 -6.18 1.50 28.58
N THR A 10 -5.54 2.42 27.87
CA THR A 10 -6.23 3.57 27.30
C THR A 10 -7.27 3.05 26.33
N SER A 11 -8.46 3.63 26.36
CA SER A 11 -9.61 3.30 25.51
C SER A 11 -9.14 3.11 24.05
N THR A 12 -8.98 1.85 23.66
CA THR A 12 -8.57 1.49 22.29
C THR A 12 -9.73 1.91 21.38
N SER A 13 -9.49 2.74 20.40
CA SER A 13 -10.54 3.17 19.48
C SER A 13 -11.10 1.95 18.74
N ARG A 14 -12.39 1.94 18.42
CA ARG A 14 -13.05 0.86 17.65
C ARG A 14 -12.30 0.53 16.35
N VAL A 15 -11.64 1.52 15.76
CA VAL A 15 -10.84 1.34 14.54
C VAL A 15 -9.63 0.45 14.78
N VAL A 16 -8.95 0.61 15.92
CA VAL A 16 -7.80 -0.23 16.28
C VAL A 16 -8.26 -1.66 16.55
N GLU A 17 -9.39 -1.85 17.23
CA GLU A 17 -9.95 -3.19 17.48
C GLU A 17 -10.32 -3.92 16.18
N ILE A 18 -10.89 -3.20 15.20
CA ILE A 18 -11.20 -3.75 13.87
C ILE A 18 -9.92 -4.13 13.14
N ASP A 19 -8.92 -3.25 13.12
CA ASP A 19 -7.63 -3.48 12.46
C ASP A 19 -6.92 -4.72 13.04
N GLU A 20 -6.85 -4.82 14.36
CA GLU A 20 -6.24 -5.96 15.05
C GLU A 20 -7.03 -7.25 14.82
N GLY A 21 -8.36 -7.19 14.91
CA GLY A 21 -9.24 -8.33 14.68
C GLY A 21 -9.10 -8.88 13.27
N LEU A 22 -9.07 -7.99 12.26
CA LEU A 22 -8.86 -8.39 10.86
C LEU A 22 -7.46 -8.97 10.64
N MET A 23 -6.43 -8.39 11.26
CA MET A 23 -5.07 -8.92 11.16
C MET A 23 -4.99 -10.35 11.67
N ARG A 24 -5.54 -10.64 12.84
CA ARG A 24 -5.61 -12.00 13.42
C ARG A 24 -6.40 -12.94 12.53
N TRP A 25 -7.53 -12.47 12.01
CA TRP A 25 -8.38 -13.28 11.12
C TRP A 25 -7.65 -13.67 9.84
N VAL A 26 -6.95 -12.72 9.18
CA VAL A 26 -6.18 -12.99 7.97
C VAL A 26 -5.06 -13.98 8.25
N GLN A 27 -4.34 -13.83 9.37
CA GLN A 27 -3.26 -14.75 9.72
C GLN A 27 -3.77 -16.16 10.01
N GLY A 28 -4.91 -16.28 10.70
CA GLY A 28 -5.48 -17.57 11.09
C GLY A 28 -6.19 -18.32 9.95
N ASN A 29 -6.79 -17.57 8.99
CA ASN A 29 -7.68 -18.18 7.99
C ASN A 29 -7.16 -18.11 6.55
N CYS A 30 -6.34 -17.08 6.21
CA CYS A 30 -5.91 -16.87 4.83
C CYS A 30 -4.48 -17.37 4.55
N ARG A 31 -3.66 -17.56 5.59
CA ARG A 31 -2.28 -18.04 5.45
C ARG A 31 -2.21 -19.54 5.31
N ASN A 32 -1.59 -20.00 4.23
CA ASN A 32 -1.33 -21.40 3.98
C ASN A 32 -0.11 -21.58 3.04
N ARG A 33 0.25 -22.83 2.75
CA ARG A 33 1.42 -23.17 1.92
C ARG A 33 1.35 -22.62 0.48
N ALA A 34 0.15 -22.36 -0.04
CA ALA A 34 -0.04 -21.82 -1.39
C ALA A 34 -0.13 -20.29 -1.39
N THR A 35 -0.90 -19.70 -0.46
CA THR A 35 -1.13 -18.24 -0.43
C THR A 35 0.08 -17.46 0.07
N ASN A 36 0.85 -18.00 1.03
CA ASN A 36 2.02 -17.31 1.56
C ASN A 36 3.05 -16.95 0.49
N PRO A 37 3.57 -17.90 -0.34
CA PRO A 37 4.55 -17.54 -1.37
C PRO A 37 3.96 -16.59 -2.42
N LEU A 38 2.69 -16.76 -2.81
CA LEU A 38 2.02 -15.85 -3.73
C LEU A 38 1.98 -14.41 -3.20
N MET A 39 1.60 -14.22 -1.94
CA MET A 39 1.53 -12.90 -1.33
C MET A 39 2.92 -12.30 -1.05
N ILE A 40 3.93 -13.13 -0.80
CA ILE A 40 5.33 -12.69 -0.71
C ILE A 40 5.81 -12.18 -2.07
N VAL A 41 5.55 -12.88 -3.15
CA VAL A 41 5.88 -12.42 -4.51
C VAL A 41 5.12 -11.12 -4.83
N MET A 42 3.80 -11.11 -4.59
CA MET A 42 2.98 -9.92 -4.81
C MET A 42 3.50 -8.69 -4.05
N THR A 43 3.89 -8.83 -2.79
CA THR A 43 4.38 -7.70 -2.00
C THR A 43 5.72 -7.17 -2.51
N HIS A 44 6.61 -8.04 -3.02
CA HIS A 44 7.89 -7.60 -3.58
C HIS A 44 7.72 -6.91 -4.95
N LEU A 45 6.93 -7.50 -5.84
CA LEU A 45 6.64 -6.92 -7.15
C LEU A 45 5.83 -5.62 -7.03
N GLY A 46 4.82 -5.60 -6.16
CA GLY A 46 3.96 -4.45 -5.90
C GLY A 46 4.67 -3.29 -5.17
N GLY A 47 5.88 -3.51 -4.66
CA GLY A 47 6.70 -2.51 -3.97
C GLY A 47 7.36 -1.46 -4.87
N GLY A 48 6.78 -1.16 -6.02
CA GLY A 48 7.25 -0.16 -6.98
C GLY A 48 7.71 -0.74 -8.31
N VAL A 49 8.27 -1.95 -8.33
CA VAL A 49 8.89 -2.54 -9.53
C VAL A 49 7.89 -2.65 -10.68
N ILE A 50 6.75 -3.30 -10.46
CA ILE A 50 5.74 -3.51 -11.51
C ILE A 50 5.18 -2.18 -12.02
N TRP A 51 5.01 -1.19 -11.15
CA TRP A 51 4.47 0.12 -11.48
C TRP A 51 5.46 0.95 -12.30
N CYS A 52 6.75 0.92 -11.95
CA CYS A 52 7.81 1.56 -12.71
C CYS A 52 7.99 0.90 -14.08
N VAL A 53 7.95 -0.43 -14.17
CA VAL A 53 8.02 -1.15 -15.44
C VAL A 53 6.85 -0.77 -16.34
N TRP A 54 5.63 -0.73 -15.80
CA TRP A 54 4.44 -0.37 -16.56
C TRP A 54 4.47 1.09 -17.05
N ALA A 55 4.82 2.01 -16.16
CA ALA A 55 5.00 3.43 -16.54
C ALA A 55 6.12 3.61 -17.57
N GLY A 56 7.23 2.88 -17.44
CA GLY A 56 8.33 2.86 -18.40
C GLY A 56 7.91 2.33 -19.77
N TRP A 57 7.06 1.28 -19.79
CA TRP A 57 6.47 0.78 -21.01
C TRP A 57 5.68 1.87 -21.75
N PHE A 58 4.82 2.61 -21.05
CA PHE A 58 4.08 3.73 -21.63
C PHE A 58 5.02 4.84 -22.12
N CYS A 59 6.11 5.13 -21.40
CA CYS A 59 7.10 6.13 -21.82
C CYS A 59 7.84 5.73 -23.11
N ALA A 60 8.05 4.45 -23.34
CA ALA A 60 8.76 3.93 -24.51
C ALA A 60 7.94 4.06 -25.82
N HIS A 61 6.62 4.18 -25.73
CA HIS A 61 5.74 4.28 -26.89
C HIS A 61 5.28 5.73 -27.11
N PRO A 62 5.50 6.33 -28.29
CA PRO A 62 5.18 7.74 -28.54
C PRO A 62 3.73 8.13 -28.21
N GLU A 63 2.77 7.25 -28.52
CA GLU A 63 1.32 7.49 -28.33
C GLU A 63 0.92 7.52 -26.85
N THR A 64 1.66 6.86 -25.97
CA THR A 64 1.37 6.76 -24.53
C THR A 64 2.41 7.45 -23.65
N ARG A 65 3.40 8.12 -24.24
CA ARG A 65 4.50 8.76 -23.50
C ARG A 65 4.02 9.72 -22.42
N ARG A 66 3.02 10.56 -22.73
CA ARG A 66 2.44 11.50 -21.75
C ARG A 66 1.83 10.75 -20.57
N LEU A 67 1.15 9.64 -20.82
CA LEU A 67 0.58 8.79 -19.79
C LEU A 67 1.69 8.19 -18.90
N GLY A 68 2.76 7.67 -19.50
CA GLY A 68 3.89 7.12 -18.76
C GLY A 68 4.55 8.16 -17.85
N VAL A 69 4.79 9.37 -18.36
CA VAL A 69 5.34 10.49 -17.56
C VAL A 69 4.39 10.84 -16.42
N CYS A 70 3.08 10.92 -16.69
CA CYS A 70 2.07 11.18 -15.67
C CYS A 70 2.10 10.13 -14.55
N CYS A 71 2.21 8.84 -14.91
CA CYS A 71 2.34 7.74 -13.94
C CYS A 71 3.61 7.89 -13.08
N LEU A 72 4.77 8.17 -13.69
CA LEU A 72 6.03 8.34 -12.96
C LEU A 72 6.00 9.55 -12.02
N VAL A 73 5.43 10.67 -12.45
CA VAL A 73 5.27 11.87 -11.62
C VAL A 73 4.36 11.59 -10.43
N SER A 74 3.20 10.98 -10.67
CA SER A 74 2.26 10.62 -9.61
C SER A 74 2.87 9.63 -8.62
N PHE A 75 3.55 8.60 -9.12
CA PHE A 75 4.28 7.63 -8.31
C PHE A 75 5.35 8.32 -7.44
N GLY A 76 6.19 9.16 -8.03
CA GLY A 76 7.25 9.87 -7.30
C GLY A 76 6.72 10.79 -6.21
N ILE A 77 5.68 11.58 -6.51
CA ILE A 77 5.01 12.43 -5.53
C ILE A 77 4.39 11.58 -4.42
N GLY A 78 3.66 10.54 -4.79
CA GLY A 78 3.04 9.59 -3.87
C GLY A 78 4.05 8.96 -2.92
N TRP A 79 5.16 8.46 -3.46
CA TRP A 79 6.24 7.86 -2.69
C TRP A 79 6.90 8.86 -1.73
N ILE A 80 7.29 10.05 -2.21
CA ILE A 80 7.96 11.06 -1.39
C ILE A 80 7.05 11.50 -0.23
N ILE A 81 5.82 11.88 -0.53
CA ILE A 81 4.92 12.40 0.50
C ILE A 81 4.52 11.30 1.49
N SER A 82 4.18 10.09 1.02
CA SER A 82 3.79 9.00 1.90
C SER A 82 4.94 8.54 2.81
N SER A 83 6.15 8.39 2.25
CA SER A 83 7.29 7.83 3.00
C SER A 83 8.01 8.85 3.86
N GLN A 84 8.14 10.12 3.43
CA GLN A 84 8.94 11.12 4.12
C GLN A 84 8.12 12.07 4.99
N VAL A 85 6.86 12.32 4.64
CA VAL A 85 6.02 13.28 5.35
C VAL A 85 4.96 12.57 6.20
N LEU A 86 4.02 11.86 5.56
CA LEU A 86 2.86 11.31 6.26
C LEU A 86 3.23 10.30 7.33
N LYS A 87 4.19 9.42 7.07
CA LYS A 87 4.65 8.44 8.08
C LYS A 87 5.14 9.14 9.35
N ARG A 88 5.89 10.23 9.22
CA ARG A 88 6.41 10.98 10.37
C ARG A 88 5.31 11.74 11.10
N VAL A 89 4.33 12.28 10.38
CA VAL A 89 3.21 13.02 10.96
C VAL A 89 2.31 12.10 11.80
N PHE A 90 1.99 10.91 11.29
CA PHE A 90 1.08 9.99 11.99
C PHE A 90 1.79 9.14 13.05
N GLY A 91 3.06 8.83 12.90
CA GLY A 91 3.86 8.12 13.92
C GLY A 91 3.37 6.73 14.30
N ARG A 92 2.53 6.07 13.47
CA ARG A 92 1.86 4.80 13.82
C ARG A 92 2.85 3.62 13.82
N PRO A 93 2.94 2.84 14.91
CA PRO A 93 3.73 1.62 14.95
C PRO A 93 3.14 0.55 14.02
N ARG A 94 3.99 -0.38 13.55
CA ARG A 94 3.55 -1.48 12.71
C ARG A 94 2.85 -2.57 13.51
N ALA A 95 2.05 -3.41 12.82
CA ALA A 95 1.27 -4.46 13.45
C ALA A 95 2.13 -5.42 14.29
N TYR A 96 3.27 -5.85 13.78
CA TYR A 96 4.21 -6.75 14.50
C TYR A 96 5.00 -6.09 15.64
N ASP A 97 4.99 -4.76 15.75
CA ASP A 97 5.57 -4.03 16.88
C ASP A 97 4.53 -3.80 18.00
N ALA A 98 3.25 -3.74 17.63
CA ALA A 98 2.15 -3.47 18.54
C ALA A 98 1.45 -4.75 19.04
N MET A 99 1.53 -5.86 18.29
CA MET A 99 0.86 -7.12 18.56
C MET A 99 1.89 -8.26 18.61
N GLU A 100 2.05 -8.89 19.78
CA GLU A 100 3.01 -9.99 20.00
C GLU A 100 2.68 -11.26 19.19
N ASP A 101 1.38 -11.46 18.87
CA ASP A 101 0.88 -12.59 18.11
C ASP A 101 0.99 -12.43 16.58
N VAL A 102 1.43 -11.27 16.09
CA VAL A 102 1.62 -11.01 14.66
C VAL A 102 3.04 -11.35 14.21
N VAL A 103 3.16 -12.39 13.40
CA VAL A 103 4.42 -12.82 12.80
C VAL A 103 4.48 -12.41 11.33
N PRO A 104 5.36 -11.48 10.92
CA PRO A 104 5.49 -11.10 9.52
C PRO A 104 6.16 -12.22 8.69
N LEU A 105 5.68 -12.40 7.44
CA LEU A 105 6.22 -13.37 6.49
C LEU A 105 7.41 -12.82 5.67
N VAL A 106 7.74 -11.55 5.85
CA VAL A 106 8.84 -10.85 5.17
C VAL A 106 9.72 -10.14 6.18
N ALA A 107 10.89 -9.67 5.74
CA ALA A 107 11.76 -8.87 6.59
C ALA A 107 11.00 -7.67 7.18
N ARG A 108 11.23 -7.40 8.46
CA ARG A 108 10.58 -6.30 9.19
C ARG A 108 11.05 -4.95 8.65
N PRO A 109 10.18 -4.14 8.01
CA PRO A 109 10.54 -2.78 7.64
C PRO A 109 10.80 -1.95 8.90
N ARG A 110 11.76 -1.04 8.86
CA ARG A 110 12.13 -0.20 10.02
C ARG A 110 11.38 1.12 10.10
N ASP A 111 10.54 1.41 9.13
CA ASP A 111 9.75 2.63 9.05
C ASP A 111 8.34 2.45 9.64
N LEU A 112 7.61 3.56 9.80
CA LEU A 112 6.29 3.62 10.41
C LEU A 112 5.19 3.03 9.48
N ALA A 113 4.03 2.69 10.07
CA ALA A 113 3.00 1.94 9.38
C ALA A 113 2.12 2.79 8.45
N PHE A 114 1.61 3.93 8.93
CA PHE A 114 0.59 4.71 8.22
C PHE A 114 1.16 5.91 7.46
N PRO A 115 0.75 6.12 6.21
CA PRO A 115 0.02 5.19 5.34
C PRO A 115 0.93 4.12 4.71
N SER A 116 0.32 3.07 4.13
CA SER A 116 1.07 2.06 3.38
C SER A 116 1.61 2.66 2.07
N THR A 117 2.93 2.79 1.97
CA THR A 117 3.60 3.30 0.75
C THR A 117 3.34 2.40 -0.45
N HIS A 118 3.36 1.06 -0.28
CA HIS A 118 3.04 0.12 -1.36
C HIS A 118 1.63 0.33 -1.93
N ALA A 119 0.63 0.57 -1.07
CA ALA A 119 -0.72 0.86 -1.52
C ALA A 119 -0.77 2.25 -2.21
N ALA A 120 -0.11 3.27 -1.65
CA ALA A 120 -0.05 4.59 -2.26
C ALA A 120 0.57 4.54 -3.66
N ASP A 121 1.70 3.87 -3.81
CA ASP A 121 2.41 3.70 -5.09
C ASP A 121 1.55 2.95 -6.12
N ALA A 122 0.93 1.84 -5.70
CA ALA A 122 0.08 1.04 -6.58
C ALA A 122 -1.14 1.83 -7.09
N PHE A 123 -1.86 2.48 -6.19
CA PHE A 123 -3.06 3.23 -6.55
C PHE A 123 -2.74 4.53 -7.30
N SER A 124 -1.57 5.15 -7.08
CA SER A 124 -1.14 6.33 -7.81
C SER A 124 -0.92 6.08 -9.30
N VAL A 125 -0.59 4.85 -9.69
CA VAL A 125 -0.43 4.45 -11.09
C VAL A 125 -1.71 3.81 -11.64
N ALA A 126 -2.29 2.85 -10.90
CA ALA A 126 -3.45 2.09 -11.38
C ALA A 126 -4.66 2.97 -11.69
N VAL A 127 -4.92 4.01 -10.88
CA VAL A 127 -6.02 4.95 -11.12
C VAL A 127 -5.78 5.77 -12.38
N ILE A 128 -4.55 6.23 -12.66
CA ILE A 128 -4.23 6.93 -13.92
C ILE A 128 -4.49 6.02 -15.12
N VAL A 129 -4.00 4.77 -15.04
CA VAL A 129 -4.20 3.81 -16.14
C VAL A 129 -5.68 3.55 -16.37
N LEU A 130 -6.47 3.37 -15.30
CA LEU A 130 -7.91 3.16 -15.41
C LEU A 130 -8.65 4.37 -16.01
N LEU A 131 -8.30 5.59 -15.60
CA LEU A 131 -8.90 6.83 -16.12
C LEU A 131 -8.56 7.08 -17.59
N ALA A 132 -7.30 6.82 -17.98
CA ALA A 132 -6.84 7.05 -19.34
C ALA A 132 -7.25 5.92 -20.30
N ARG A 133 -7.35 4.72 -19.80
CA ARG A 133 -7.63 3.49 -20.56
C ARG A 133 -8.68 2.62 -19.83
N PRO A 134 -9.96 2.99 -19.88
CA PRO A 134 -11.04 2.25 -19.23
C PRO A 134 -11.34 0.94 -19.98
N SER A 135 -10.40 0.03 -19.98
CA SER A 135 -10.39 -1.23 -20.71
C SER A 135 -9.88 -2.35 -19.79
N VAL A 136 -9.64 -3.53 -20.33
CA VAL A 136 -9.04 -4.66 -19.61
C VAL A 136 -7.72 -4.26 -18.94
N GLU A 137 -6.92 -3.41 -19.58
CA GLU A 137 -5.65 -2.93 -19.04
C GLU A 137 -5.83 -2.13 -17.75
N GLY A 138 -6.77 -1.19 -17.72
CA GLY A 138 -7.09 -0.41 -16.51
C GLY A 138 -7.67 -1.28 -15.38
N ILE A 139 -8.52 -2.26 -15.73
CA ILE A 139 -9.06 -3.21 -14.77
C ILE A 139 -7.94 -4.07 -14.17
N VAL A 140 -7.03 -4.59 -15.00
CA VAL A 140 -5.87 -5.38 -14.54
C VAL A 140 -4.99 -4.56 -13.62
N ALA A 141 -4.71 -3.29 -13.96
CA ALA A 141 -3.95 -2.39 -13.09
C ALA A 141 -4.60 -2.25 -11.71
N MET A 142 -5.92 -2.04 -11.68
CA MET A 142 -6.66 -1.89 -10.42
C MET A 142 -6.67 -3.18 -9.59
N VAL A 143 -6.87 -4.34 -10.23
CA VAL A 143 -6.80 -5.64 -9.55
C VAL A 143 -5.41 -5.86 -8.93
N LEU A 144 -4.34 -5.55 -9.66
CA LEU A 144 -2.97 -5.65 -9.14
C LEU A 144 -2.72 -4.68 -7.99
N ALA A 145 -3.27 -3.46 -8.03
CA ALA A 145 -3.15 -2.50 -6.93
C ALA A 145 -3.87 -3.00 -5.65
N ILE A 146 -5.07 -3.56 -5.81
CA ILE A 146 -5.82 -4.17 -4.70
C ILE A 146 -5.05 -5.37 -4.11
N LEU A 147 -4.52 -6.25 -4.96
CA LEU A 147 -3.72 -7.40 -4.54
C LEU A 147 -2.43 -6.95 -3.85
N THR A 148 -1.78 -5.88 -4.33
CA THR A 148 -0.63 -5.27 -3.67
C THR A 148 -1.00 -4.80 -2.26
N GLY A 149 -2.09 -4.06 -2.11
CA GLY A 149 -2.58 -3.62 -0.81
C GLY A 149 -2.91 -4.79 0.13
N TYR A 150 -3.67 -5.79 -0.37
CA TYR A 150 -4.00 -6.99 0.40
C TYR A 150 -2.75 -7.77 0.83
N SER A 151 -1.75 -7.87 -0.03
CA SER A 151 -0.50 -8.58 0.29
C SER A 151 0.17 -8.00 1.54
N ARG A 152 0.07 -6.69 1.79
CA ARG A 152 0.65 -6.03 2.97
C ARG A 152 0.00 -6.45 4.28
N ILE A 153 -1.31 -6.70 4.25
CA ILE A 153 -2.06 -7.25 5.39
C ILE A 153 -1.70 -8.72 5.57
N HIS A 154 -1.73 -9.48 4.47
CA HIS A 154 -1.43 -10.90 4.47
C HIS A 154 -0.03 -11.22 5.02
N VAL A 155 0.99 -10.50 4.58
CA VAL A 155 2.36 -10.69 5.10
C VAL A 155 2.58 -10.12 6.51
N GLY A 156 1.59 -9.43 7.10
CA GLY A 156 1.60 -9.02 8.50
C GLY A 156 2.37 -7.74 8.81
N VAL A 157 2.53 -6.83 7.86
CA VAL A 157 3.32 -5.60 8.05
C VAL A 157 2.50 -4.32 8.10
N HIS A 158 1.22 -4.34 7.70
CA HIS A 158 0.30 -3.21 7.73
C HIS A 158 -1.10 -3.63 8.16
N TYR A 159 -1.78 -2.75 8.87
CA TYR A 159 -3.21 -2.85 9.14
C TYR A 159 -4.05 -2.51 7.90
N LEU A 160 -5.34 -2.87 7.94
CA LEU A 160 -6.27 -2.51 6.85
C LEU A 160 -6.35 -0.99 6.66
N THR A 161 -6.44 -0.23 7.74
CA THR A 161 -6.53 1.23 7.65
C THR A 161 -5.28 1.88 7.09
N ASP A 162 -4.08 1.29 7.27
CA ASP A 162 -2.85 1.76 6.62
C ASP A 162 -2.95 1.60 5.10
N VAL A 163 -3.51 0.48 4.65
CA VAL A 163 -3.69 0.17 3.22
C VAL A 163 -4.75 1.08 2.60
N ILE A 164 -5.90 1.27 3.27
CA ILE A 164 -6.94 2.19 2.81
C ILE A 164 -6.40 3.63 2.74
N GLY A 165 -5.69 4.08 3.78
CA GLY A 165 -5.06 5.41 3.80
C GLY A 165 -4.08 5.60 2.64
N GLY A 166 -3.26 4.58 2.35
CA GLY A 166 -2.37 4.58 1.20
C GLY A 166 -3.11 4.63 -0.12
N ALA A 167 -4.16 3.81 -0.29
CA ALA A 167 -4.98 3.76 -1.50
C ALA A 167 -5.67 5.10 -1.77
N VAL A 168 -6.29 5.70 -0.76
CA VAL A 168 -6.95 7.02 -0.88
C VAL A 168 -5.94 8.10 -1.25
N PHE A 169 -4.79 8.14 -0.56
CA PHE A 169 -3.75 9.11 -0.84
C PHE A 169 -3.16 8.93 -2.25
N GLY A 170 -2.83 7.70 -2.65
CA GLY A 170 -2.33 7.40 -4.00
C GLY A 170 -3.34 7.77 -5.09
N SER A 171 -4.62 7.46 -4.87
CA SER A 171 -5.70 7.86 -5.79
C SER A 171 -5.86 9.37 -5.92
N ALA A 172 -5.67 10.12 -4.83
CA ALA A 172 -5.68 11.58 -4.88
C ALA A 172 -4.49 12.13 -5.69
N CYS A 173 -3.28 11.58 -5.51
CA CYS A 173 -2.11 11.91 -6.34
C CYS A 173 -2.37 11.61 -7.82
N ALA A 174 -2.96 10.45 -8.11
CA ALA A 174 -3.33 10.05 -9.47
C ALA A 174 -4.30 11.04 -10.12
N ALA A 175 -5.40 11.37 -9.42
CA ALA A 175 -6.41 12.29 -9.93
C ALA A 175 -5.83 13.70 -10.21
N ALA A 176 -5.00 14.21 -9.29
CA ALA A 176 -4.35 15.51 -9.46
C ALA A 176 -3.37 15.50 -10.65
N SER A 177 -2.51 14.48 -10.76
CA SER A 177 -1.54 14.35 -11.86
C SER A 177 -2.24 14.16 -13.21
N TYR A 178 -3.31 13.37 -13.27
CA TYR A 178 -4.09 13.16 -14.48
C TYR A 178 -4.83 14.42 -14.91
N ALA A 179 -5.46 15.13 -13.98
CA ALA A 179 -6.11 16.41 -14.29
C ALA A 179 -5.11 17.46 -14.81
N LEU A 180 -3.89 17.48 -14.28
CA LEU A 180 -2.84 18.37 -14.79
C LEU A 180 -2.40 17.96 -16.20
N MET A 181 -2.21 16.66 -16.45
CA MET A 181 -1.83 16.14 -17.78
C MET A 181 -2.83 16.51 -18.87
N LEU A 182 -4.15 16.53 -18.54
CA LEU A 182 -5.20 16.90 -19.50
C LEU A 182 -5.21 18.39 -19.88
N ARG A 183 -4.52 19.24 -19.11
CA ARG A 183 -4.42 20.70 -19.36
C ARG A 183 -3.18 21.09 -20.15
N LEU A 184 -2.20 20.18 -20.23
CA LEU A 184 -0.93 20.36 -20.96
C LEU A 184 -0.99 19.72 -22.35
#